data_3aa6d7edb4e43fb9a68d66839bacaf86
#
_entry.id   3aa6d7edb4e43fb9a68d66839bacaf86
#
_cell.length_a   1.000
_cell.length_b   1.000
_cell.length_c   1.000
_cell.angle_alpha   90.00
_cell.angle_beta   90.00
_cell.angle_gamma   90.00
#
_symmetry.space_group_name_H-M   'P 1'
#
loop_
_entity.id
_entity.type
_entity.pdbx_description
1 polymer ?
#
loop_
_entity_poly.entity_id
_entity_poly.type
_entity_poly.pdbx_seq_one_letter_code
_entity_poly.pdbx_strand_id
1 'polypeptide(L)'
;MKQIARDIYLKRLIDSQGNGLIKVITGIRRCGKSYLLDPIFKDYLLKRGVSADHIIHLNLETRENKSLTDPDALDGFIRSRIKDDDRHYVLLDEIQLVADFESVLNGFLHLPNLDVYVTGSNSRFLSSDIVTEFRGRSYEIHLYPLSFAEFMSVYDGSRERGWSD
;
A
#
# COMPACT_ATOMS: atom_id res chain seq x y z
N MET A 1 -4.12 -17.11 14.53
CA MET A 1 -3.62 -17.35 13.15
C MET A 1 -2.19 -16.79 13.07
N LYS A 2 -1.23 -17.59 12.63
CA LYS A 2 0.13 -17.08 12.40
C LYS A 2 0.12 -16.09 11.26
N GLN A 3 0.70 -14.91 11.48
CA GLN A 3 0.85 -13.90 10.46
C GLN A 3 1.99 -14.27 9.51
N ILE A 4 1.73 -14.23 8.20
CA ILE A 4 2.79 -14.43 7.21
C ILE A 4 3.62 -13.15 7.18
N ALA A 5 4.89 -13.28 7.53
CA ALA A 5 5.83 -12.17 7.47
C ALA A 5 6.34 -12.02 6.03
N ARG A 6 5.92 -10.98 5.34
CA ARG A 6 6.41 -10.62 3.99
C ARG A 6 7.67 -9.77 4.11
N ASP A 7 8.70 -10.28 4.79
CA ASP A 7 9.86 -9.50 5.25
C ASP A 7 10.59 -8.75 4.15
N ILE A 8 10.77 -9.36 2.98
CA ILE A 8 11.44 -8.71 1.83
C ILE A 8 10.67 -7.47 1.38
N TYR A 9 9.36 -7.57 1.29
CA TYR A 9 8.50 -6.46 0.85
C TYR A 9 8.33 -5.41 1.94
N LEU A 10 8.18 -5.84 3.20
CA LEU A 10 8.15 -4.93 4.34
C LEU A 10 9.45 -4.11 4.41
N LYS A 11 10.61 -4.76 4.24
CA LYS A 11 11.88 -4.06 4.20
C LYS A 11 11.93 -3.00 3.11
N ARG A 12 11.43 -3.30 1.92
CA ARG A 12 11.38 -2.31 0.82
C ARG A 12 10.49 -1.11 1.15
N LEU A 13 9.35 -1.32 1.84
CA LEU A 13 8.52 -0.23 2.33
C LEU A 13 9.26 0.61 3.37
N ILE A 14 9.94 -0.04 4.31
CA ILE A 14 10.73 0.64 5.35
C ILE A 14 11.85 1.47 4.75
N ASP A 15 12.63 0.89 3.84
CA ASP A 15 13.79 1.55 3.22
C ASP A 15 13.38 2.73 2.33
N SER A 16 12.15 2.74 1.82
CA SER A 16 11.62 3.82 0.98
C SER A 16 10.87 4.92 1.73
N GLN A 17 10.74 4.80 3.06
CA GLN A 17 10.05 5.81 3.86
C GLN A 17 10.66 7.20 3.66
N GLY A 18 9.79 8.19 3.44
CA GLY A 18 10.20 9.58 3.34
C GLY A 18 11.11 9.93 2.17
N ASN A 19 11.18 9.11 1.14
CA ASN A 19 12.01 9.36 -0.04
C ASN A 19 11.43 10.39 -1.03
N GLY A 20 10.26 10.97 -0.72
CA GLY A 20 9.59 11.96 -1.56
C GLY A 20 8.85 11.38 -2.78
N LEU A 21 8.77 10.05 -2.90
CA LEU A 21 8.10 9.37 -3.99
C LEU A 21 6.79 8.73 -3.51
N ILE A 22 5.84 8.55 -4.43
CA ILE A 22 4.68 7.69 -4.21
C ILE A 22 5.14 6.23 -4.25
N LYS A 23 4.91 5.46 -3.19
CA LYS A 23 5.16 4.03 -3.18
C LYS A 23 3.98 3.31 -3.81
N VAL A 24 4.23 2.62 -4.90
CA VAL A 24 3.21 1.93 -5.69
C VAL A 24 3.41 0.42 -5.56
N ILE A 25 2.46 -0.23 -4.91
CA ILE A 25 2.49 -1.68 -4.72
C ILE A 25 1.64 -2.32 -5.81
N THR A 26 2.30 -2.98 -6.74
CA THR A 26 1.68 -3.70 -7.85
C THR A 26 1.68 -5.20 -7.63
N GLY A 27 0.91 -5.93 -8.40
CA GLY A 27 0.82 -7.38 -8.35
C GLY A 27 -0.56 -7.86 -8.72
N ILE A 28 -0.67 -9.13 -9.04
CA ILE A 28 -1.96 -9.74 -9.40
C ILE A 28 -2.98 -9.64 -8.25
N ARG A 29 -4.24 -9.76 -8.61
CA ARG A 29 -5.33 -9.80 -7.61
C ARG A 29 -5.09 -10.94 -6.62
N ARG A 30 -5.36 -10.70 -5.33
CA ARG A 30 -5.21 -11.66 -4.22
C ARG A 30 -3.78 -12.08 -3.90
N CYS A 31 -2.75 -11.40 -4.37
CA CYS A 31 -1.37 -11.70 -3.98
C CYS A 31 -0.95 -11.13 -2.62
N GLY A 32 -1.85 -10.43 -1.92
CA GLY A 32 -1.61 -9.95 -0.55
C GLY A 32 -1.18 -8.49 -0.44
N LYS A 33 -1.46 -7.64 -1.44
CA LYS A 33 -1.13 -6.21 -1.42
C LYS A 33 -1.78 -5.48 -0.24
N SER A 34 -3.09 -5.67 -0.05
CA SER A 34 -3.84 -5.09 1.07
C SER A 34 -3.28 -5.55 2.42
N TYR A 35 -2.94 -6.83 2.53
CA TYR A 35 -2.37 -7.42 3.73
C TYR A 35 -0.97 -6.87 4.05
N LEU A 36 -0.19 -6.55 3.03
CA LEU A 36 1.11 -5.90 3.22
C LEU A 36 0.95 -4.49 3.79
N LEU A 37 -0.06 -3.72 3.36
CA LEU A 37 -0.35 -2.39 3.91
C LEU A 37 -0.95 -2.47 5.32
N ASP A 38 -1.97 -3.29 5.49
CA ASP A 38 -2.66 -3.52 6.77
C ASP A 38 -2.98 -5.03 6.89
N PRO A 39 -2.43 -5.77 7.86
CA PRO A 39 -1.79 -5.23 9.08
C PRO A 39 -0.26 -5.06 9.03
N ILE A 40 0.48 -5.62 8.07
CA ILE A 40 1.94 -5.76 8.21
C ILE A 40 2.64 -4.40 8.37
N PHE A 41 2.50 -3.50 7.42
CA PHE A 41 3.19 -2.21 7.46
C PHE A 41 2.62 -1.27 8.54
N LYS A 42 1.30 -1.25 8.67
CA LYS A 42 0.64 -0.45 9.70
C LYS A 42 1.09 -0.84 11.11
N ASP A 43 1.13 -2.13 11.42
CA ASP A 43 1.61 -2.62 12.72
C ASP A 43 3.09 -2.26 12.95
N TYR A 44 3.90 -2.33 11.91
CA TYR A 44 5.29 -1.87 11.98
C TYR A 44 5.37 -0.39 12.38
N LEU A 45 4.60 0.48 11.72
CA LEU A 45 4.57 1.92 12.04
C LEU A 45 4.16 2.17 13.50
N LEU A 46 3.10 1.51 13.96
CA LEU A 46 2.62 1.62 15.34
C LEU A 46 3.68 1.16 16.35
N LYS A 47 4.36 0.04 16.09
CA LYS A 47 5.45 -0.48 16.93
C LYS A 47 6.66 0.44 16.95
N ARG A 48 6.87 1.25 15.91
CA ARG A 48 7.94 2.26 15.86
C ARG A 48 7.56 3.58 16.54
N GLY A 49 6.38 3.65 17.13
CA GLY A 49 5.91 4.81 17.88
C GLY A 49 5.16 5.86 17.05
N VAL A 50 4.80 5.55 15.80
CA VAL A 50 3.92 6.42 15.01
C VAL A 50 2.54 6.43 15.63
N SER A 51 2.00 7.61 15.90
CA SER A 51 0.64 7.75 16.44
C SER A 51 -0.38 7.22 15.42
N ALA A 52 -1.42 6.56 15.91
CA ALA A 52 -2.52 6.08 15.06
C ALA A 52 -3.18 7.22 14.26
N ASP A 53 -3.20 8.42 14.81
CA ASP A 53 -3.73 9.62 14.15
C ASP A 53 -2.89 10.09 12.95
N HIS A 54 -1.65 9.66 12.87
CA HIS A 54 -0.74 9.94 11.75
C HIS A 54 -0.71 8.84 10.70
N ILE A 55 -1.59 7.83 10.84
CA ILE A 55 -1.74 6.75 9.86
C ILE A 55 -3.15 6.81 9.29
N ILE A 56 -3.25 7.18 8.02
CA ILE A 56 -4.53 7.28 7.30
C ILE A 56 -4.61 6.08 6.36
N HIS A 57 -5.41 5.09 6.73
CA HIS A 57 -5.61 3.89 5.92
C HIS A 57 -7.04 3.84 5.37
N LEU A 58 -7.16 3.70 4.06
CA LEU A 58 -8.43 3.58 3.36
C LEU A 58 -8.38 2.40 2.38
N ASN A 59 -9.34 1.49 2.51
CA ASN A 59 -9.65 0.53 1.47
C ASN A 59 -10.79 1.08 0.62
N LEU A 60 -10.49 1.51 -0.60
CA LEU A 60 -11.43 2.18 -1.49
C LEU A 60 -12.45 1.22 -2.13
N GLU A 61 -12.24 -0.10 -2.00
CA GLU A 61 -13.19 -1.12 -2.45
C GLU A 61 -14.39 -1.26 -1.51
N THR A 62 -14.26 -0.82 -0.25
CA THR A 62 -15.32 -0.97 0.74
C THR A 62 -16.48 0.00 0.48
N ARG A 63 -17.69 -0.45 0.83
CA ARG A 63 -18.92 0.35 0.64
C ARG A 63 -18.90 1.65 1.43
N GLU A 64 -18.34 1.64 2.62
CA GLU A 64 -18.22 2.83 3.48
C GLU A 64 -17.34 3.93 2.88
N ASN A 65 -16.33 3.54 2.08
CA ASN A 65 -15.40 4.45 1.42
C ASN A 65 -15.80 4.78 -0.03
N LYS A 66 -16.97 4.34 -0.48
CA LYS A 66 -17.42 4.53 -1.87
C LYS A 66 -17.46 6.01 -2.28
N SER A 67 -17.83 6.91 -1.39
CA SER A 67 -17.85 8.36 -1.66
C SER A 67 -16.44 8.93 -1.88
N LEU A 68 -15.41 8.28 -1.36
CA LEU A 68 -14.00 8.67 -1.50
C LEU A 68 -13.36 8.19 -2.81
N THR A 69 -14.12 7.53 -3.67
CA THR A 69 -13.68 7.25 -5.05
C THR A 69 -13.82 8.48 -5.97
N ASP A 70 -14.50 9.51 -5.49
CA ASP A 70 -14.45 10.84 -6.11
C ASP A 70 -13.11 11.53 -5.78
N PRO A 71 -12.37 12.05 -6.78
CA PRO A 71 -11.03 12.61 -6.55
C PRO A 71 -11.03 13.80 -5.59
N ASP A 72 -11.99 14.71 -5.70
CA ASP A 72 -12.06 15.89 -4.83
C ASP A 72 -12.43 15.49 -3.39
N ALA A 73 -13.32 14.52 -3.23
CA ALA A 73 -13.69 13.99 -1.92
C ALA A 73 -12.50 13.32 -1.23
N LEU A 74 -11.71 12.54 -1.96
CA LEU A 74 -10.51 11.89 -1.43
C LEU A 74 -9.45 12.92 -1.03
N ASP A 75 -9.17 13.87 -1.88
CA ASP A 75 -8.20 14.94 -1.60
C ASP A 75 -8.60 15.72 -0.35
N GLY A 76 -9.85 16.17 -0.26
CA GLY A 76 -10.38 16.88 0.91
C GLY A 76 -10.34 16.06 2.18
N PHE A 77 -10.67 14.77 2.11
CA PHE A 77 -10.62 13.87 3.25
C PHE A 77 -9.19 13.71 3.79
N ILE A 78 -8.22 13.44 2.94
CA ILE A 78 -6.82 13.28 3.33
C ILE A 78 -6.28 14.56 3.95
N ARG A 79 -6.52 15.73 3.32
CA ARG A 79 -6.09 17.02 3.85
C ARG A 79 -6.70 17.33 5.21
N SER A 80 -7.96 16.96 5.44
CA SER A 80 -8.65 17.14 6.72
C SER A 80 -8.06 16.30 7.85
N ARG A 81 -7.33 15.24 7.53
CA ARG A 81 -6.68 14.35 8.49
C ARG A 81 -5.28 14.76 8.87
N ILE A 82 -4.69 15.72 8.17
CA ILE A 82 -3.38 16.26 8.53
C ILE A 82 -3.55 17.16 9.74
N LYS A 83 -2.99 16.77 10.88
CA LYS A 83 -3.19 17.43 12.17
C LYS A 83 -2.08 18.41 12.56
N ASP A 84 -0.87 18.14 12.09
CA ASP A 84 0.37 18.86 12.45
C ASP A 84 1.41 18.73 11.34
N ASP A 85 2.61 19.22 11.59
CA ASP A 85 3.71 19.18 10.64
C ASP A 85 4.51 17.88 10.67
N ASP A 86 4.17 16.96 11.58
CA ASP A 86 4.81 15.66 11.64
C ASP A 86 4.40 14.79 10.45
N ARG A 87 5.19 13.77 10.19
CA ARG A 87 4.93 12.87 9.06
C ARG A 87 3.65 12.08 9.26
N HIS A 88 2.76 12.17 8.26
CA HIS A 88 1.57 11.36 8.15
C HIS A 88 1.76 10.29 7.06
N TYR A 89 1.35 9.08 7.36
CA TYR A 89 1.42 7.93 6.43
C TYR A 89 0.04 7.72 5.82
N VAL A 90 -0.04 7.80 4.50
CA VAL A 90 -1.28 7.61 3.75
C VAL A 90 -1.21 6.26 3.03
N LEU A 91 -2.08 5.34 3.42
CA LEU A 91 -2.16 3.97 2.89
C LEU A 91 -3.48 3.81 2.14
N LEU A 92 -3.43 3.83 0.81
CA LEU A 92 -4.62 3.77 -0.05
C LEU A 92 -4.65 2.44 -0.81
N ASP A 93 -5.62 1.62 -0.50
CA ASP A 93 -5.81 0.32 -1.14
C ASP A 93 -6.80 0.43 -2.30
N GLU A 94 -6.45 -0.17 -3.44
CA GLU A 94 -7.22 -0.15 -4.70
C GLU A 94 -7.44 1.28 -5.27
N ILE A 95 -6.35 2.06 -5.38
CA ILE A 95 -6.39 3.47 -5.83
C ILE A 95 -6.98 3.64 -7.23
N GLN A 96 -6.91 2.63 -8.11
CA GLN A 96 -7.47 2.69 -9.46
C GLN A 96 -8.99 2.89 -9.47
N LEU A 97 -9.68 2.68 -8.35
CA LEU A 97 -11.12 2.96 -8.22
C LEU A 97 -11.42 4.46 -8.16
N VAL A 98 -10.43 5.29 -7.88
CA VAL A 98 -10.58 6.75 -7.89
C VAL A 98 -10.41 7.27 -9.32
N ALA A 99 -11.40 8.00 -9.82
CA ALA A 99 -11.28 8.69 -11.10
C ALA A 99 -10.14 9.72 -11.02
N ASP A 100 -9.32 9.80 -12.06
CA ASP A 100 -8.20 10.75 -12.12
C ASP A 100 -7.27 10.69 -10.88
N PHE A 101 -7.01 9.50 -10.38
CA PHE A 101 -6.20 9.29 -9.17
C PHE A 101 -4.78 9.85 -9.33
N GLU A 102 -4.26 9.91 -10.54
CA GLU A 102 -2.95 10.47 -10.87
C GLU A 102 -2.85 11.94 -10.46
N SER A 103 -3.87 12.73 -10.73
CA SER A 103 -3.95 14.13 -10.32
C SER A 103 -3.98 14.29 -8.81
N VAL A 104 -4.74 13.44 -8.11
CA VAL A 104 -4.82 13.44 -6.64
C VAL A 104 -3.46 13.11 -6.02
N LEU A 105 -2.80 12.06 -6.51
CA LEU A 105 -1.47 11.65 -6.01
C LEU A 105 -0.40 12.70 -6.30
N ASN A 106 -0.45 13.34 -7.46
CA ASN A 106 0.44 14.46 -7.77
C ASN A 106 0.23 15.63 -6.79
N GLY A 107 -1.01 15.92 -6.41
CA GLY A 107 -1.32 16.91 -5.38
C GLY A 107 -0.69 16.58 -4.03
N PHE A 108 -0.70 15.32 -3.63
CA PHE A 108 -0.08 14.88 -2.37
C PHE A 108 1.44 15.01 -2.36
N LEU A 109 2.11 14.94 -3.50
CA LEU A 109 3.55 15.17 -3.60
C LEU A 109 3.97 16.58 -3.22
N HIS A 110 3.07 17.56 -3.27
CA HIS A 110 3.32 18.92 -2.82
C HIS A 110 3.19 19.09 -1.30
N LEU A 111 2.78 18.05 -0.57
CA LEU A 111 2.66 18.06 0.88
C LEU A 111 3.87 17.30 1.48
N PRO A 112 4.89 18.01 1.98
CA PRO A 112 6.17 17.38 2.37
C PRO A 112 6.06 16.45 3.58
N ASN A 113 5.02 16.61 4.38
CA ASN A 113 4.74 15.78 5.56
C ASN A 113 3.85 14.57 5.25
N LEU A 114 3.46 14.33 4.01
CA LEU A 114 2.79 13.10 3.60
C LEU A 114 3.77 12.08 3.03
N ASP A 115 3.63 10.86 3.48
CA ASP A 115 4.32 9.68 2.94
C ASP A 115 3.26 8.72 2.41
N VAL A 116 3.18 8.56 1.07
CA VAL A 116 2.03 7.96 0.39
C VAL A 116 2.36 6.59 -0.17
N TYR A 117 1.52 5.62 0.15
CA TYR A 117 1.58 4.22 -0.28
C TYR A 117 0.26 3.84 -0.91
N VAL A 118 0.28 3.32 -2.13
CA VAL A 118 -0.93 2.93 -2.86
C VAL A 118 -0.80 1.51 -3.39
N THR A 119 -1.92 0.82 -3.48
CA THR A 119 -2.02 -0.46 -4.19
C THR A 119 -2.98 -0.36 -5.37
N GLY A 120 -2.80 -1.24 -6.33
CA GLY A 120 -3.72 -1.44 -7.43
C GLY A 120 -3.47 -2.76 -8.14
N SER A 121 -4.49 -3.29 -8.82
CA SER A 121 -4.46 -4.65 -9.36
C SER A 121 -5.03 -4.82 -10.76
N ASN A 122 -5.57 -3.77 -11.37
CA ASN A 122 -6.12 -3.86 -12.71
C ASN A 122 -5.07 -3.59 -13.81
N SER A 123 -5.43 -3.87 -15.06
CA SER A 123 -4.55 -3.68 -16.22
C SER A 123 -4.10 -2.22 -16.40
N ARG A 124 -4.96 -1.24 -16.07
CA ARG A 124 -4.63 0.20 -16.12
C ARG A 124 -3.53 0.53 -15.12
N PHE A 125 -3.59 -0.03 -13.92
CA PHE A 125 -2.59 0.19 -12.87
C PHE A 125 -1.28 -0.55 -13.14
N LEU A 126 -1.32 -1.63 -13.89
CA LEU A 126 -0.15 -2.42 -14.31
C LEU A 126 0.41 -1.96 -15.65
N SER A 127 -0.27 -1.03 -16.32
CA SER A 127 0.15 -0.55 -17.64
C SER A 127 1.36 0.36 -17.56
N SER A 128 2.10 0.44 -18.66
CA SER A 128 3.21 1.38 -18.84
C SER A 128 2.79 2.84 -18.65
N ASP A 129 1.51 3.13 -18.73
CA ASP A 129 0.96 4.49 -18.63
C ASP A 129 1.18 5.09 -17.24
N ILE A 130 0.98 4.31 -16.17
CA ILE A 130 1.28 4.77 -14.80
C ILE A 130 2.78 4.98 -14.62
N VAL A 131 3.58 4.04 -15.09
CA VAL A 131 5.05 4.17 -15.03
C VAL A 131 5.51 5.41 -15.79
N THR A 132 4.86 5.72 -16.91
CA THR A 132 5.18 6.91 -17.72
C THR A 132 4.71 8.20 -17.06
N GLU A 133 3.49 8.24 -16.53
CA GLU A 133 2.90 9.42 -15.89
C GLU A 133 3.59 9.79 -14.58
N PHE A 134 3.99 8.80 -13.79
CA PHE A 134 4.73 8.99 -12.53
C PHE A 134 6.25 8.83 -12.66
N ARG A 135 6.80 8.87 -13.87
CA ARG A 135 8.23 8.72 -14.08
C ARG A 135 9.03 9.70 -13.21
N GLY A 136 9.91 9.15 -12.35
CA GLY A 136 10.70 9.91 -11.39
C GLY A 136 9.94 10.40 -10.15
N ARG A 137 8.64 10.07 -10.01
CA ARG A 137 7.78 10.46 -8.88
C ARG A 137 7.20 9.27 -8.12
N SER A 138 7.49 8.07 -8.56
CA SER A 138 7.03 6.82 -7.91
C SER A 138 8.17 5.84 -7.70
N TYR A 139 7.98 5.01 -6.68
CA TYR A 139 8.81 3.86 -6.37
C TYR A 139 7.93 2.61 -6.38
N GLU A 140 8.17 1.72 -7.34
CA GLU A 140 7.36 0.52 -7.50
C GLU A 140 7.88 -0.63 -6.66
N ILE A 141 6.96 -1.31 -5.97
CA ILE A 141 7.18 -2.57 -5.29
C ILE A 141 6.25 -3.59 -5.92
N HIS A 142 6.80 -4.49 -6.74
CA HIS A 142 6.03 -5.56 -7.34
C HIS A 142 5.92 -6.74 -6.38
N LEU A 143 4.68 -7.06 -5.99
CA LEU A 143 4.38 -8.14 -5.05
C LEU A 143 4.02 -9.41 -5.82
N TYR A 144 4.78 -10.46 -5.56
CA TYR A 144 4.49 -11.81 -6.07
C TYR A 144 3.59 -12.58 -5.12
N PRO A 145 2.86 -13.59 -5.60
CA PRO A 145 2.16 -14.54 -4.73
C PRO A 145 3.09 -15.15 -3.68
N LEU A 146 2.52 -15.74 -2.65
CA LEU A 146 3.30 -16.40 -1.60
C LEU A 146 4.27 -17.41 -2.22
N SER A 147 5.53 -17.33 -1.79
CA SER A 147 6.50 -18.39 -2.07
C SER A 147 6.15 -19.64 -1.27
N PHE A 148 6.66 -20.77 -1.70
CA PHE A 148 6.48 -22.03 -0.96
C PHE A 148 7.00 -21.90 0.49
N ALA A 149 8.14 -21.24 0.69
CA ALA A 149 8.70 -21.03 2.02
C ALA A 149 7.79 -20.15 2.92
N GLU A 150 7.23 -19.06 2.36
CA GLU A 150 6.27 -18.22 3.09
C GLU A 150 5.00 -19.00 3.45
N PHE A 151 4.46 -19.78 2.51
CA PHE A 151 3.31 -20.66 2.76
C PHE A 151 3.60 -21.66 3.88
N MET A 152 4.74 -22.35 3.81
CA MET A 152 5.13 -23.37 4.80
C MET A 152 5.39 -22.79 6.20
N SER A 153 5.72 -21.51 6.30
CA SER A 153 5.94 -20.85 7.61
C SER A 153 4.69 -20.80 8.48
N VAL A 154 3.50 -20.86 7.88
CA VAL A 154 2.20 -20.80 8.57
C VAL A 154 1.39 -22.10 8.44
N TYR A 155 1.89 -23.04 7.66
CA TYR A 155 1.21 -24.30 7.42
C TYR A 155 1.32 -25.23 8.63
N ASP A 156 0.17 -25.59 9.21
CA ASP A 156 0.07 -26.46 10.40
C ASP A 156 -0.24 -27.94 10.05
N GLY A 157 -0.33 -28.26 8.74
CA GLY A 157 -0.59 -29.64 8.27
C GLY A 157 0.67 -30.52 8.23
N SER A 158 0.47 -31.84 8.16
CA SER A 158 1.56 -32.77 7.92
C SER A 158 2.01 -32.74 6.46
N ARG A 159 3.32 -32.82 6.21
CA ARG A 159 3.86 -33.01 4.87
C ARG A 159 3.48 -34.39 4.35
N GLU A 160 2.75 -34.47 3.27
CA GLU A 160 2.49 -35.73 2.59
C GLU A 160 3.73 -36.19 1.79
N ARG A 161 3.84 -37.51 1.59
CA ARG A 161 4.90 -38.07 0.73
C ARG A 161 4.75 -37.52 -0.70
N GLY A 162 5.78 -36.82 -1.19
CA GLY A 162 5.80 -36.24 -2.54
C GLY A 162 5.92 -34.72 -2.57
N TRP A 163 5.93 -34.06 -1.42
CA TRP A 163 6.25 -32.63 -1.35
C TRP A 163 7.77 -32.47 -1.45
N SER A 164 8.24 -31.82 -2.49
CA SER A 164 9.67 -31.44 -2.63
C SER A 164 9.94 -30.14 -1.89
N ASP A 165 11.13 -30.03 -1.34
CA ASP A 165 11.65 -28.82 -0.70
C ASP A 165 11.86 -27.71 -1.72
#